data_9997cca05b6c06e001333f2b3292923b
#
_entry.id   9997cca05b6c06e001333f2b3292923b
#
_cell.length_a   1.000
_cell.length_b   1.000
_cell.length_c   1.000
_cell.angle_alpha   90.00
_cell.angle_beta   90.00
_cell.angle_gamma   90.00
#
_symmetry.space_group_name_H-M   'P 1'
#
loop_
_entity.id
_entity.type
_entity.pdbx_description
1 polymer ?
#
loop_
_entity_poly.entity_id
_entity_poly.type
_entity_poly.pdbx_seq_one_letter_code
_entity_poly.pdbx_strand_id
1 'polypeptide(L)'
;LCLDKTGTITNGKLTVDTVMEIGAGLLGKALPQGEPEKLVQSYLAASDDNNATFQALKEAFGGQAFYTPAHKIPFSSKRKWGCISFAGSGSVFVGAPEKLMRKLPGELEQRLEEGCRVIIVGYVPMQWEDEAALPEEIQPLYGVVLEDTIRENTRETLEFFHREGVDVKVISGDHVKTVSMIAKRAGLHRWKDAVDLSTLGEDIDYEQICQQYAVFARVTPGQKKELVCALKRQGHQVAMTGDGVNDLLALREADCSIAVADGSDASRQIAQVVLLDSDFTNLPQVVMEGRKVVNNVTRTASVFFIKTIYSVLVSVIC
;
A
#
# COMPACT_ATOMS: atom_id res chain seq x y z
N LEU A 1 4.60 4.89 17.02
CA LEU A 1 5.03 5.03 15.65
C LEU A 1 3.83 4.80 14.72
N CYS A 2 3.46 5.82 13.95
CA CYS A 2 2.41 5.74 12.93
C CYS A 2 3.04 5.49 11.56
N LEU A 3 2.68 4.38 10.93
CA LEU A 3 3.16 3.99 9.61
C LEU A 3 2.04 4.13 8.57
N ASP A 4 2.31 4.83 7.48
CA ASP A 4 1.46 4.68 6.30
C ASP A 4 1.67 3.30 5.68
N LYS A 5 0.64 2.76 5.01
CA LYS A 5 0.74 1.44 4.35
C LYS A 5 1.58 1.54 3.08
N THR A 6 1.14 2.40 2.16
CA THR A 6 1.68 2.50 0.80
C THR A 6 3.00 3.28 0.82
N GLY A 7 4.01 2.81 0.09
CA GLY A 7 5.31 3.46 0.07
C GLY A 7 6.15 3.29 1.34
N THR A 8 5.55 2.86 2.47
CA THR A 8 6.23 2.61 3.74
C THR A 8 6.33 1.10 4.02
N ILE A 9 5.25 0.46 4.48
CA ILE A 9 5.21 -0.99 4.74
C ILE A 9 5.33 -1.77 3.43
N THR A 10 4.66 -1.29 2.39
CA THR A 10 4.78 -1.82 1.03
C THR A 10 5.67 -0.91 0.19
N ASN A 11 6.28 -1.45 -0.86
CA ASN A 11 7.11 -0.67 -1.77
C ASN A 11 6.33 0.01 -2.90
N GLY A 12 4.99 0.02 -2.82
CA GLY A 12 4.10 0.57 -3.84
C GLY A 12 3.97 -0.28 -5.11
N LYS A 13 4.67 -1.41 -5.18
CA LYS A 13 4.55 -2.36 -6.28
C LYS A 13 3.50 -3.42 -5.97
N LEU A 14 2.84 -3.87 -7.03
CA LEU A 14 1.98 -5.05 -7.00
C LEU A 14 2.73 -6.21 -7.64
N THR A 15 2.53 -7.41 -7.11
CA THR A 15 2.99 -8.66 -7.72
C THR A 15 1.81 -9.57 -7.97
N VAL A 16 1.89 -10.35 -9.04
CA VAL A 16 0.92 -11.41 -9.29
C VAL A 16 1.26 -12.59 -8.40
N ASP A 17 0.35 -12.91 -7.49
CA ASP A 17 0.45 -14.07 -6.60
C ASP A 17 -0.04 -15.34 -7.29
N THR A 18 -1.23 -15.28 -7.89
CA THR A 18 -1.87 -16.44 -8.52
C THR A 18 -2.54 -16.03 -9.83
N VAL A 19 -2.37 -16.86 -10.85
CA VAL A 19 -3.11 -16.81 -12.11
C VAL A 19 -3.98 -18.05 -12.19
N MET A 20 -5.29 -17.87 -12.19
CA MET A 20 -6.26 -18.95 -12.32
C MET A 20 -6.88 -18.91 -13.72
N GLU A 21 -6.78 -20.00 -14.45
CA GLU A 21 -7.55 -20.17 -15.69
C GLU A 21 -9.03 -20.40 -15.33
N ILE A 22 -9.89 -19.47 -15.73
CA ILE A 22 -11.33 -19.59 -15.55
C ILE A 22 -11.88 -20.21 -16.82
N GLY A 23 -11.79 -21.51 -16.90
CA GLY A 23 -11.97 -22.34 -18.06
C GLY A 23 -13.03 -22.02 -19.10
N ALA A 24 -12.73 -22.45 -20.28
CA ALA A 24 -13.46 -22.47 -21.54
C ALA A 24 -14.85 -23.10 -21.52
N GLY A 25 -15.43 -23.43 -20.36
CA GLY A 25 -16.65 -24.22 -20.25
C GLY A 25 -17.97 -23.46 -20.39
N LEU A 26 -17.98 -22.13 -20.39
CA LEU A 26 -19.24 -21.36 -20.27
C LEU A 26 -19.82 -20.89 -21.60
N LEU A 27 -19.06 -20.78 -22.70
CA LEU A 27 -19.53 -20.28 -24.01
C LEU A 27 -19.36 -21.25 -25.18
N GLY A 28 -19.15 -22.54 -24.94
CA GLY A 28 -19.26 -23.59 -25.97
C GLY A 28 -18.21 -23.63 -27.07
N LYS A 29 -17.27 -22.69 -27.16
CA LYS A 29 -16.09 -22.75 -28.03
C LYS A 29 -14.85 -22.44 -27.22
N ALA A 30 -14.10 -23.47 -26.86
CA ALA A 30 -12.78 -23.33 -26.30
C ALA A 30 -11.87 -22.63 -27.32
N LEU A 31 -11.17 -21.58 -26.89
CA LEU A 31 -10.06 -21.04 -27.69
C LEU A 31 -8.97 -22.12 -27.84
N PRO A 32 -8.24 -22.17 -28.95
CA PRO A 32 -7.11 -23.08 -29.11
C PRO A 32 -6.11 -22.94 -27.96
N GLN A 33 -5.44 -24.03 -27.60
CA GLN A 33 -4.45 -24.01 -26.52
C GLN A 33 -3.34 -22.97 -26.76
N GLY A 34 -3.03 -22.15 -25.78
CA GLY A 34 -2.08 -21.05 -25.85
C GLY A 34 -2.62 -19.75 -26.48
N GLU A 35 -3.83 -19.76 -27.03
CA GLU A 35 -4.45 -18.57 -27.62
C GLU A 35 -4.86 -17.52 -26.57
N PRO A 36 -5.43 -17.91 -25.40
CA PRO A 36 -5.74 -16.96 -24.33
C PRO A 36 -4.52 -16.16 -23.87
N GLU A 37 -3.38 -16.80 -23.71
CA GLU A 37 -2.14 -16.15 -23.28
C GLU A 37 -1.64 -15.13 -24.32
N LYS A 38 -1.67 -15.47 -25.62
CA LYS A 38 -1.31 -14.56 -26.72
C LYS A 38 -2.21 -13.33 -26.77
N LEU A 39 -3.51 -13.50 -26.50
CA LEU A 39 -4.48 -12.41 -26.42
C LEU A 39 -4.13 -11.46 -25.26
N VAL A 40 -3.82 -12.02 -24.08
CA VAL A 40 -3.41 -11.22 -22.92
C VAL A 40 -2.11 -10.47 -23.18
N GLN A 41 -1.08 -11.15 -23.71
CA GLN A 41 0.20 -10.53 -24.06
C GLN A 41 0.02 -9.41 -25.07
N SER A 42 -0.82 -9.61 -26.11
CA SER A 42 -1.13 -8.59 -27.10
C SER A 42 -1.87 -7.39 -26.50
N TYR A 43 -2.78 -7.64 -25.55
CA TYR A 43 -3.45 -6.57 -24.80
C TYR A 43 -2.41 -5.73 -24.04
N LEU A 44 -1.51 -6.40 -23.30
CA LEU A 44 -0.46 -5.75 -22.51
C LEU A 44 0.57 -5.01 -23.39
N ALA A 45 0.87 -5.53 -24.57
CA ALA A 45 1.75 -4.87 -25.55
C ALA A 45 1.11 -3.60 -26.16
N ALA A 46 -0.21 -3.64 -26.40
CA ALA A 46 -0.94 -2.58 -27.07
C ALA A 46 -1.49 -1.49 -26.13
N SER A 47 -1.55 -1.76 -24.80
CA SER A 47 -2.05 -0.81 -23.81
C SER A 47 -1.04 0.29 -23.53
N ASP A 48 -1.55 1.51 -23.33
CA ASP A 48 -0.78 2.69 -22.94
C ASP A 48 -0.82 2.90 -21.41
N ASP A 49 -1.49 2.01 -20.65
CA ASP A 49 -1.56 2.06 -19.20
C ASP A 49 -0.19 1.76 -18.58
N ASN A 50 0.18 2.52 -17.54
CA ASN A 50 1.45 2.35 -16.82
C ASN A 50 1.26 2.37 -15.29
N ASN A 51 0.12 1.88 -14.80
CA ASN A 51 -0.12 1.75 -13.36
C ASN A 51 0.47 0.44 -12.79
N ALA A 52 0.60 0.37 -11.46
CA ALA A 52 1.20 -0.78 -10.79
C ALA A 52 0.52 -2.12 -11.13
N THR A 53 -0.82 -2.13 -11.31
CA THR A 53 -1.57 -3.32 -11.73
C THR A 53 -1.13 -3.79 -13.11
N PHE A 54 -1.00 -2.86 -14.05
CA PHE A 54 -0.60 -3.15 -15.40
C PHE A 54 0.85 -3.66 -15.49
N GLN A 55 1.76 -3.05 -14.72
CA GLN A 55 3.15 -3.50 -14.64
C GLN A 55 3.24 -4.92 -14.09
N ALA A 56 2.50 -5.25 -13.02
CA ALA A 56 2.44 -6.60 -12.47
C ALA A 56 1.91 -7.64 -13.48
N LEU A 57 0.86 -7.29 -14.22
CA LEU A 57 0.35 -8.17 -15.28
C LEU A 57 1.38 -8.37 -16.40
N LYS A 58 2.09 -7.31 -16.79
CA LYS A 58 3.12 -7.37 -17.83
C LYS A 58 4.35 -8.19 -17.40
N GLU A 59 4.71 -8.14 -16.12
CA GLU A 59 5.77 -9.00 -15.57
C GLU A 59 5.35 -10.48 -15.56
N ALA A 60 4.09 -10.79 -15.26
CA ALA A 60 3.58 -12.16 -15.17
C ALA A 60 3.32 -12.80 -16.53
N PHE A 61 2.70 -12.09 -17.48
CA PHE A 61 2.29 -12.65 -18.79
C PHE A 61 3.26 -12.29 -19.92
N GLY A 62 4.14 -11.29 -19.74
CA GLY A 62 4.91 -10.70 -20.81
C GLY A 62 4.12 -9.64 -21.58
N GLY A 63 4.73 -9.08 -22.62
CA GLY A 63 4.14 -8.02 -23.44
C GLY A 63 4.53 -8.17 -24.91
N GLN A 64 4.28 -9.36 -25.51
CA GLN A 64 4.55 -9.62 -26.91
C GLN A 64 3.27 -9.39 -27.75
N ALA A 65 3.39 -8.62 -28.82
CA ALA A 65 2.30 -8.38 -29.74
C ALA A 65 2.15 -9.51 -30.75
N PHE A 66 1.06 -10.27 -30.68
CA PHE A 66 0.69 -11.31 -31.65
C PHE A 66 -0.41 -10.83 -32.58
N TYR A 67 -1.24 -9.87 -32.15
CA TYR A 67 -2.38 -9.35 -32.90
C TYR A 67 -2.27 -7.84 -33.05
N THR A 68 -2.81 -7.34 -34.17
CA THR A 68 -2.85 -5.91 -34.46
C THR A 68 -4.06 -5.27 -33.77
N PRO A 69 -3.88 -4.27 -32.90
CA PRO A 69 -4.99 -3.58 -32.26
C PRO A 69 -5.78 -2.77 -33.29
N ALA A 70 -7.12 -2.88 -33.26
CA ALA A 70 -8.04 -2.16 -34.11
C ALA A 70 -8.69 -1.00 -33.35
N HIS A 71 -9.09 -1.21 -32.08
CA HIS A 71 -9.69 -0.19 -31.23
C HIS A 71 -9.21 -0.36 -29.79
N LYS A 72 -9.02 0.77 -29.05
CA LYS A 72 -8.58 0.77 -27.67
C LYS A 72 -9.54 1.58 -26.80
N ILE A 73 -10.00 1.00 -25.72
CA ILE A 73 -10.75 1.65 -24.66
C ILE A 73 -9.86 1.62 -23.41
N PRO A 74 -9.19 2.73 -23.03
CA PRO A 74 -8.28 2.76 -21.87
C PRO A 74 -9.02 2.42 -20.59
N PHE A 75 -8.30 1.87 -19.58
CA PHE A 75 -8.89 1.63 -18.27
C PHE A 75 -9.35 2.95 -17.62
N SER A 76 -10.51 2.93 -16.98
CA SER A 76 -11.02 4.06 -16.21
C SER A 76 -11.47 3.60 -14.82
N SER A 77 -11.04 4.32 -13.79
CA SER A 77 -11.47 4.06 -12.40
C SER A 77 -12.99 4.18 -12.20
N LYS A 78 -13.67 4.97 -13.03
CA LYS A 78 -15.14 5.10 -13.02
C LYS A 78 -15.82 3.88 -13.62
N ARG A 79 -15.32 3.37 -14.76
CA ARG A 79 -15.82 2.17 -15.43
C ARG A 79 -15.35 0.89 -14.77
N LYS A 80 -14.14 0.90 -14.19
CA LYS A 80 -13.42 -0.23 -13.60
C LYS A 80 -13.04 -1.32 -14.59
N TRP A 81 -12.96 -1.00 -15.88
CA TRP A 81 -12.50 -1.90 -16.93
C TRP A 81 -11.89 -1.12 -18.10
N GLY A 82 -11.07 -1.80 -18.89
CA GLY A 82 -10.54 -1.38 -20.17
C GLY A 82 -10.67 -2.51 -21.21
N CYS A 83 -10.63 -2.19 -22.49
CA CYS A 83 -10.77 -3.14 -23.59
C CYS A 83 -9.82 -2.80 -24.74
N ILE A 84 -9.28 -3.83 -25.40
CA ILE A 84 -8.60 -3.69 -26.69
C ILE A 84 -9.17 -4.73 -27.64
N SER A 85 -9.64 -4.22 -28.78
CA SER A 85 -10.15 -5.03 -29.89
C SER A 85 -9.04 -5.28 -30.90
N PHE A 86 -8.94 -6.51 -31.38
CA PHE A 86 -7.95 -6.96 -32.35
C PHE A 86 -8.60 -7.32 -33.69
N ALA A 87 -7.99 -6.90 -34.79
CA ALA A 87 -8.51 -7.17 -36.11
C ALA A 87 -8.64 -8.69 -36.39
N GLY A 88 -9.87 -9.15 -36.59
CA GLY A 88 -10.18 -10.56 -36.85
C GLY A 88 -10.02 -11.54 -35.67
N SER A 89 -9.66 -11.04 -34.45
CA SER A 89 -9.37 -11.89 -33.28
C SER A 89 -10.20 -11.54 -32.03
N GLY A 90 -11.23 -10.69 -32.18
CA GLY A 90 -12.11 -10.33 -31.07
C GLY A 90 -11.54 -9.27 -30.15
N SER A 91 -12.08 -9.19 -28.93
CA SER A 91 -11.75 -8.14 -27.96
C SER A 91 -11.39 -8.72 -26.60
N VAL A 92 -10.36 -8.18 -25.96
CA VAL A 92 -9.91 -8.54 -24.61
C VAL A 92 -10.29 -7.44 -23.64
N PHE A 93 -10.90 -7.82 -22.54
CA PHE A 93 -11.30 -6.95 -21.43
C PHE A 93 -10.45 -7.24 -20.21
N VAL A 94 -9.98 -6.19 -19.53
CA VAL A 94 -9.28 -6.31 -18.26
C VAL A 94 -9.96 -5.39 -17.26
N GLY A 95 -10.36 -5.93 -16.10
CA GLY A 95 -11.10 -5.09 -15.15
C GLY A 95 -11.48 -5.78 -13.86
N ALA A 96 -12.26 -5.05 -13.06
CA ALA A 96 -12.71 -5.51 -11.76
C ALA A 96 -13.72 -6.67 -11.88
N PRO A 97 -13.66 -7.65 -10.96
CA PRO A 97 -14.51 -8.84 -11.00
C PRO A 97 -16.01 -8.53 -11.09
N GLU A 98 -16.48 -7.57 -10.31
CA GLU A 98 -17.89 -7.18 -10.25
C GLU A 98 -18.44 -6.57 -11.57
N LYS A 99 -17.53 -6.24 -12.50
CA LYS A 99 -17.91 -5.73 -13.84
C LYS A 99 -17.87 -6.79 -14.91
N LEU A 100 -16.90 -7.68 -14.85
CA LEU A 100 -16.64 -8.64 -15.93
C LEU A 100 -17.22 -10.03 -15.67
N MET A 101 -17.64 -10.31 -14.43
CA MET A 101 -18.24 -11.60 -14.05
C MET A 101 -19.49 -11.41 -13.20
N ARG A 102 -20.50 -12.26 -13.43
CA ARG A 102 -21.71 -12.32 -12.59
C ARG A 102 -21.47 -13.07 -11.28
N LYS A 103 -20.61 -14.07 -11.29
CA LYS A 103 -20.26 -14.89 -10.13
C LYS A 103 -18.79 -15.26 -10.18
N LEU A 104 -18.05 -14.93 -9.12
CA LEU A 104 -16.65 -15.34 -8.98
C LEU A 104 -16.54 -16.83 -8.62
N PRO A 105 -15.49 -17.51 -9.08
CA PRO A 105 -15.05 -18.78 -8.48
C PRO A 105 -14.75 -18.60 -7.00
N GLY A 106 -15.13 -19.60 -6.16
CA GLY A 106 -15.01 -19.49 -4.70
C GLY A 106 -13.60 -19.20 -4.21
N GLU A 107 -12.58 -19.71 -4.92
CA GLU A 107 -11.17 -19.45 -4.60
C GLU A 107 -10.80 -17.95 -4.82
N LEU A 108 -11.25 -17.34 -5.91
CA LEU A 108 -11.05 -15.91 -6.16
C LEU A 108 -11.86 -15.03 -5.20
N GLU A 109 -13.06 -15.48 -4.83
CA GLU A 109 -13.92 -14.81 -3.84
C GLU A 109 -13.24 -14.80 -2.47
N GLN A 110 -12.66 -15.95 -2.05
CA GLN A 110 -11.90 -16.05 -0.83
C GLN A 110 -10.69 -15.10 -0.83
N ARG A 111 -9.92 -15.06 -1.92
CA ARG A 111 -8.76 -14.15 -2.05
C ARG A 111 -9.18 -12.68 -1.99
N LEU A 112 -10.32 -12.34 -2.60
CA LEU A 112 -10.89 -10.99 -2.50
C LEU A 112 -11.32 -10.67 -1.05
N GLU A 113 -11.88 -11.64 -0.33
CA GLU A 113 -12.22 -11.50 1.09
C GLU A 113 -10.98 -11.39 1.98
N GLU A 114 -9.88 -12.01 1.62
CA GLU A 114 -8.57 -11.87 2.26
C GLU A 114 -7.91 -10.51 2.00
N GLY A 115 -8.54 -9.64 1.20
CA GLY A 115 -8.06 -8.29 0.91
C GLY A 115 -7.09 -8.18 -0.26
N CYS A 116 -6.90 -9.26 -1.01
CA CYS A 116 -6.12 -9.24 -2.25
C CYS A 116 -6.88 -8.49 -3.34
N ARG A 117 -6.15 -7.92 -4.29
CA ARG A 117 -6.76 -7.34 -5.48
C ARG A 117 -6.96 -8.43 -6.53
N VAL A 118 -8.18 -8.61 -6.98
CA VAL A 118 -8.51 -9.57 -8.05
C VAL A 118 -8.84 -8.81 -9.33
N ILE A 119 -8.26 -9.23 -10.43
CA ILE A 119 -8.52 -8.71 -11.79
C ILE A 119 -9.01 -9.87 -12.65
N ILE A 120 -10.00 -9.62 -13.46
CA ILE A 120 -10.50 -10.56 -14.46
C ILE A 120 -10.02 -10.14 -15.83
N VAL A 121 -9.53 -11.09 -16.59
CA VAL A 121 -9.27 -10.98 -18.02
C VAL A 121 -10.38 -11.74 -18.73
N GLY A 122 -11.14 -11.05 -19.56
CA GLY A 122 -12.25 -11.60 -20.32
C GLY A 122 -12.07 -11.42 -21.83
N TYR A 123 -12.82 -12.18 -22.60
CA TYR A 123 -12.76 -12.18 -24.06
C TYR A 123 -14.14 -12.21 -24.68
N VAL A 124 -14.29 -11.55 -25.84
CA VAL A 124 -15.45 -11.66 -26.73
C VAL A 124 -14.98 -11.88 -28.17
N PRO A 125 -15.62 -12.78 -28.95
CA PRO A 125 -15.20 -13.09 -30.32
C PRO A 125 -15.57 -12.03 -31.36
N MET A 126 -15.95 -10.82 -30.93
CA MET A 126 -16.29 -9.69 -31.77
C MET A 126 -15.47 -8.45 -31.43
N GLN A 127 -15.38 -7.51 -32.36
CA GLN A 127 -14.80 -6.19 -32.07
C GLN A 127 -15.78 -5.38 -31.21
N TRP A 128 -15.25 -4.74 -30.18
CA TRP A 128 -16.02 -3.92 -29.25
C TRP A 128 -15.51 -2.47 -29.27
N GLU A 129 -16.43 -1.54 -29.47
CA GLU A 129 -16.10 -0.11 -29.59
C GLU A 129 -16.94 0.78 -28.65
N ASP A 130 -17.92 0.19 -27.94
CA ASP A 130 -18.75 0.95 -27.01
C ASP A 130 -18.02 1.17 -25.68
N GLU A 131 -17.70 2.42 -25.39
CA GLU A 131 -17.05 2.83 -24.14
C GLU A 131 -18.01 2.90 -22.95
N ALA A 132 -19.31 2.99 -23.20
CA ALA A 132 -20.32 3.19 -22.16
C ALA A 132 -20.88 1.87 -21.60
N ALA A 133 -20.89 0.81 -22.39
CA ALA A 133 -21.50 -0.47 -22.04
C ALA A 133 -20.50 -1.62 -22.13
N LEU A 134 -20.84 -2.74 -21.47
CA LEU A 134 -20.15 -4.02 -21.61
C LEU A 134 -21.00 -4.97 -22.46
N PRO A 135 -20.38 -5.93 -23.16
CA PRO A 135 -21.11 -7.00 -23.80
C PRO A 135 -21.97 -7.79 -22.81
N GLU A 136 -23.10 -8.33 -23.26
CA GLU A 136 -23.99 -9.12 -22.42
C GLU A 136 -23.29 -10.38 -21.86
N GLU A 137 -22.40 -10.97 -22.66
CA GLU A 137 -21.64 -12.15 -22.30
C GLU A 137 -20.14 -11.91 -22.58
N ILE A 138 -19.35 -12.02 -21.54
CA ILE A 138 -17.88 -11.98 -21.59
C ILE A 138 -17.37 -13.34 -21.12
N GLN A 139 -16.60 -14.01 -21.95
CA GLN A 139 -15.92 -15.24 -21.58
C GLN A 139 -14.74 -14.93 -20.68
N PRO A 140 -14.74 -15.32 -19.40
CA PRO A 140 -13.57 -15.10 -18.55
C PRO A 140 -12.45 -16.07 -18.99
N LEU A 141 -11.25 -15.53 -19.17
CA LEU A 141 -10.05 -16.29 -19.47
C LEU A 141 -9.24 -16.56 -18.21
N TYR A 142 -8.90 -15.51 -17.49
CA TYR A 142 -8.09 -15.56 -16.29
C TYR A 142 -8.66 -14.74 -15.15
N GLY A 143 -8.54 -15.28 -13.93
CA GLY A 143 -8.60 -14.53 -12.69
C GLY A 143 -7.20 -14.33 -12.15
N VAL A 144 -6.77 -13.10 -12.00
CA VAL A 144 -5.42 -12.75 -11.55
C VAL A 144 -5.51 -12.15 -10.18
N VAL A 145 -4.84 -12.76 -9.22
CA VAL A 145 -4.72 -12.28 -7.85
C VAL A 145 -3.42 -11.47 -7.73
N LEU A 146 -3.57 -10.21 -7.33
CA LEU A 146 -2.44 -9.32 -7.08
C LEU A 146 -2.34 -8.99 -5.60
N GLU A 147 -1.12 -8.91 -5.12
CA GLU A 147 -0.80 -8.54 -3.76
C GLU A 147 0.16 -7.36 -3.70
N ASP A 148 -0.01 -6.52 -2.67
CA ASP A 148 0.98 -5.49 -2.35
C ASP A 148 2.28 -6.17 -1.88
N THR A 149 3.39 -5.77 -2.47
CA THR A 149 4.72 -6.26 -2.09
C THR A 149 5.16 -5.60 -0.79
N ILE A 150 5.23 -6.39 0.28
CA ILE A 150 5.76 -5.96 1.58
C ILE A 150 7.29 -5.89 1.46
N ARG A 151 7.90 -4.86 2.05
CA ARG A 151 9.37 -4.71 2.07
C ARG A 151 10.02 -5.85 2.84
N GLU A 152 11.20 -6.25 2.41
CA GLU A 152 12.05 -7.17 3.17
C GLU A 152 12.34 -6.62 4.56
N ASN A 153 12.60 -7.48 5.53
CA ASN A 153 12.90 -7.13 6.93
C ASN A 153 11.81 -6.32 7.67
N THR A 154 10.62 -6.16 7.08
CA THR A 154 9.50 -5.46 7.75
C THR A 154 9.16 -6.11 9.07
N ARG A 155 9.12 -7.45 9.12
CA ARG A 155 8.79 -8.21 10.34
C ARG A 155 9.81 -7.98 11.45
N GLU A 156 11.10 -8.05 11.12
CA GLU A 156 12.18 -7.81 12.09
C GLU A 156 12.15 -6.37 12.60
N THR A 157 11.80 -5.42 11.74
CA THR A 157 11.67 -4.00 12.08
C THR A 157 10.52 -3.76 13.05
N LEU A 158 9.34 -4.33 12.80
CA LEU A 158 8.19 -4.21 13.68
C LEU A 158 8.43 -4.90 15.02
N GLU A 159 9.10 -6.06 15.02
CA GLU A 159 9.51 -6.77 16.23
C GLU A 159 10.54 -5.98 17.05
N PHE A 160 11.48 -5.28 16.39
CA PHE A 160 12.40 -4.36 17.06
C PHE A 160 11.62 -3.27 17.80
N PHE A 161 10.69 -2.58 17.14
CA PHE A 161 9.90 -1.52 17.77
C PHE A 161 9.05 -2.05 18.92
N HIS A 162 8.44 -3.22 18.76
CA HIS A 162 7.69 -3.86 19.85
C HIS A 162 8.55 -4.12 21.09
N ARG A 163 9.76 -4.69 20.93
CA ARG A 163 10.72 -4.92 22.01
C ARG A 163 11.20 -3.64 22.68
N GLU A 164 11.29 -2.55 21.93
CA GLU A 164 11.63 -1.21 22.44
C GLU A 164 10.47 -0.50 23.13
N GLY A 165 9.30 -1.14 23.25
CA GLY A 165 8.10 -0.57 23.87
C GLY A 165 7.41 0.49 23.04
N VAL A 166 7.65 0.51 21.73
CA VAL A 166 7.01 1.44 20.81
C VAL A 166 5.69 0.82 20.31
N ASP A 167 4.58 1.48 20.58
CA ASP A 167 3.28 1.10 20.01
C ASP A 167 3.24 1.50 18.51
N VAL A 168 3.06 0.51 17.65
CA VAL A 168 3.01 0.72 16.20
C VAL A 168 1.56 0.74 15.73
N LYS A 169 1.22 1.78 14.97
CA LYS A 169 -0.10 1.96 14.35
C LYS A 169 0.03 2.07 12.84
N VAL A 170 -0.85 1.37 12.13
CA VAL A 170 -0.91 1.41 10.65
C VAL A 170 -2.10 2.27 10.25
N ILE A 171 -1.88 3.27 9.41
CA ILE A 171 -2.89 4.23 8.98
C ILE A 171 -2.94 4.23 7.45
N SER A 172 -4.11 3.97 6.86
CA SER A 172 -4.25 3.87 5.40
C SER A 172 -5.61 4.36 4.91
N GLY A 173 -5.65 4.87 3.68
CA GLY A 173 -6.88 5.15 2.96
C GLY A 173 -7.57 3.92 2.36
N ASP A 174 -6.94 2.75 2.41
CA ASP A 174 -7.45 1.51 1.83
C ASP A 174 -8.52 0.84 2.70
N HIS A 175 -9.16 -0.18 2.13
CA HIS A 175 -10.19 -0.96 2.81
C HIS A 175 -9.62 -1.74 4.01
N VAL A 176 -10.42 -1.86 5.09
CA VAL A 176 -9.99 -2.46 6.37
C VAL A 176 -9.45 -3.89 6.22
N LYS A 177 -10.07 -4.73 5.41
CA LYS A 177 -9.59 -6.11 5.17
C LYS A 177 -8.18 -6.10 4.57
N THR A 178 -7.94 -5.28 3.54
CA THR A 178 -6.63 -5.15 2.88
C THR A 178 -5.56 -4.67 3.86
N VAL A 179 -5.84 -3.61 4.62
CA VAL A 179 -4.85 -3.04 5.57
C VAL A 179 -4.54 -4.03 6.69
N SER A 180 -5.56 -4.69 7.25
CA SER A 180 -5.39 -5.70 8.31
C SER A 180 -4.58 -6.90 7.84
N MET A 181 -4.81 -7.39 6.61
CA MET A 181 -4.05 -8.51 6.07
C MET A 181 -2.59 -8.15 5.78
N ILE A 182 -2.33 -6.94 5.28
CA ILE A 182 -0.97 -6.44 5.11
C ILE A 182 -0.30 -6.28 6.48
N ALA A 183 -0.97 -5.72 7.48
CA ALA A 183 -0.45 -5.61 8.84
C ALA A 183 -0.13 -6.98 9.45
N LYS A 184 -0.98 -7.99 9.23
CA LYS A 184 -0.74 -9.39 9.63
C LYS A 184 0.52 -9.97 8.97
N ARG A 185 0.62 -9.85 7.64
CA ARG A 185 1.76 -10.35 6.86
C ARG A 185 3.06 -9.63 7.24
N ALA A 186 2.97 -8.33 7.53
CA ALA A 186 4.07 -7.51 8.04
C ALA A 186 4.52 -7.91 9.45
N GLY A 187 3.70 -8.65 10.20
CA GLY A 187 4.03 -9.10 11.56
C GLY A 187 3.58 -8.15 12.67
N LEU A 188 2.63 -7.25 12.42
CA LEU A 188 2.06 -6.40 13.46
C LEU A 188 1.28 -7.24 14.48
N HIS A 189 1.64 -7.17 15.77
CA HIS A 189 1.03 -7.99 16.82
C HIS A 189 -0.48 -7.74 16.95
N ARG A 190 -0.90 -6.47 16.91
CA ARG A 190 -2.28 -6.04 17.08
C ARG A 190 -3.02 -5.86 15.73
N TRP A 191 -2.71 -6.65 14.71
CA TRP A 191 -3.29 -6.53 13.37
C TRP A 191 -4.82 -6.74 13.33
N LYS A 192 -5.38 -7.45 14.33
CA LYS A 192 -6.83 -7.69 14.45
C LYS A 192 -7.59 -6.48 14.99
N ASP A 193 -6.89 -5.60 15.72
CA ASP A 193 -7.46 -4.39 16.30
C ASP A 193 -7.57 -3.34 15.19
N ALA A 194 -8.52 -3.54 14.29
CA ALA A 194 -8.68 -2.74 13.08
C ALA A 194 -10.04 -2.03 13.08
N VAL A 195 -10.07 -0.81 12.57
CA VAL A 195 -11.28 -0.01 12.43
C VAL A 195 -11.35 0.64 11.04
N ASP A 196 -12.55 0.68 10.48
CA ASP A 196 -12.88 1.43 9.26
C ASP A 196 -13.49 2.78 9.64
N LEU A 197 -12.74 3.87 9.45
CA LEU A 197 -13.19 5.21 9.85
C LEU A 197 -14.35 5.72 9.02
N SER A 198 -14.60 5.15 7.84
CA SER A 198 -15.77 5.52 7.03
C SER A 198 -17.09 5.02 7.60
N THR A 199 -17.06 4.04 8.51
CA THR A 199 -18.25 3.49 9.17
C THR A 199 -18.59 4.21 10.48
N LEU A 200 -17.67 5.03 10.98
CA LEU A 200 -17.89 5.85 12.16
C LEU A 200 -18.57 7.16 11.73
N GLY A 201 -19.47 7.67 12.56
CA GLY A 201 -20.16 8.95 12.32
C GLY A 201 -19.21 10.16 12.31
N GLU A 202 -19.77 11.36 12.28
CA GLU A 202 -18.99 12.60 12.27
C GLU A 202 -18.32 12.89 13.63
N ASP A 203 -18.94 12.47 14.73
CA ASP A 203 -18.44 12.66 16.10
C ASP A 203 -17.55 11.47 16.54
N ILE A 204 -16.32 11.44 16.05
CA ILE A 204 -15.36 10.39 16.38
C ILE A 204 -14.56 10.80 17.62
N ASP A 205 -14.58 9.98 18.67
CA ASP A 205 -13.65 10.08 19.79
C ASP A 205 -12.29 9.47 19.38
N TYR A 206 -11.40 10.30 18.82
CA TYR A 206 -10.09 9.88 18.37
C TYR A 206 -9.19 9.38 19.49
N GLU A 207 -9.37 9.84 20.73
CA GLU A 207 -8.57 9.37 21.86
C GLU A 207 -8.94 7.93 22.22
N GLN A 208 -10.25 7.62 22.26
CA GLN A 208 -10.74 6.29 22.53
C GLN A 208 -10.29 5.30 21.43
N ILE A 209 -10.48 5.64 20.16
CA ILE A 209 -10.12 4.72 19.06
C ILE A 209 -8.59 4.50 18.97
N CYS A 210 -7.76 5.50 19.30
CA CYS A 210 -6.31 5.32 19.35
C CYS A 210 -5.86 4.31 20.41
N GLN A 211 -6.58 4.16 21.52
CA GLN A 211 -6.29 3.16 22.55
C GLN A 211 -6.75 1.75 22.12
N GLN A 212 -7.92 1.66 21.50
CA GLN A 212 -8.54 0.39 21.14
C GLN A 212 -7.90 -0.25 19.91
N TYR A 213 -7.57 0.54 18.89
CA TYR A 213 -7.16 0.04 17.59
C TYR A 213 -5.69 0.31 17.27
N ALA A 214 -5.11 -0.57 16.47
CA ALA A 214 -3.75 -0.45 15.93
C ALA A 214 -3.74 -0.28 14.40
N VAL A 215 -4.84 -0.63 13.72
CA VAL A 215 -4.99 -0.52 12.27
C VAL A 215 -6.17 0.37 11.93
N PHE A 216 -5.91 1.45 11.22
CA PHE A 216 -6.91 2.44 10.81
C PHE A 216 -7.04 2.44 9.30
N ALA A 217 -8.25 2.18 8.81
CA ALA A 217 -8.57 2.06 7.39
C ALA A 217 -9.55 3.13 6.92
N ARG A 218 -9.61 3.39 5.62
CA ARG A 218 -10.45 4.42 4.99
C ARG A 218 -10.24 5.81 5.59
N VAL A 219 -9.01 6.10 6.00
CA VAL A 219 -8.63 7.33 6.69
C VAL A 219 -8.42 8.46 5.68
N THR A 220 -9.11 9.58 5.88
CA THR A 220 -8.88 10.81 5.12
C THR A 220 -7.67 11.57 5.63
N PRO A 221 -7.07 12.50 4.85
CA PRO A 221 -5.92 13.29 5.31
C PRO A 221 -6.20 14.09 6.60
N GLY A 222 -7.42 14.63 6.76
CA GLY A 222 -7.83 15.30 7.99
C GLY A 222 -7.88 14.36 9.19
N GLN A 223 -8.42 13.16 9.00
CA GLN A 223 -8.48 12.14 10.05
C GLN A 223 -7.09 11.61 10.42
N LYS A 224 -6.15 11.49 9.46
CA LYS A 224 -4.74 11.16 9.78
C LYS A 224 -4.14 12.16 10.76
N LYS A 225 -4.38 13.46 10.53
CA LYS A 225 -3.97 14.52 11.45
C LYS A 225 -4.59 14.35 12.83
N GLU A 226 -5.92 14.14 12.91
CA GLU A 226 -6.61 14.01 14.19
C GLU A 226 -6.14 12.79 15.00
N LEU A 227 -5.82 11.68 14.36
CA LEU A 227 -5.20 10.51 15.03
C LEU A 227 -3.86 10.88 15.67
N VAL A 228 -2.98 11.59 14.95
CA VAL A 228 -1.70 12.05 15.49
C VAL A 228 -1.91 13.01 16.66
N CYS A 229 -2.83 14.00 16.52
CA CYS A 229 -3.16 14.93 17.58
C CYS A 229 -3.72 14.23 18.83
N ALA A 230 -4.58 13.21 18.66
CA ALA A 230 -5.17 12.46 19.77
C ALA A 230 -4.10 11.69 20.54
N LEU A 231 -3.17 11.02 19.86
CA LEU A 231 -2.05 10.35 20.51
C LEU A 231 -1.17 11.33 21.31
N LYS A 232 -0.90 12.52 20.76
CA LYS A 232 -0.15 13.57 21.48
C LYS A 232 -0.90 14.08 22.72
N ARG A 233 -2.22 14.29 22.63
CA ARG A 233 -3.04 14.69 23.79
C ARG A 233 -3.02 13.62 24.91
N GLN A 234 -2.82 12.36 24.56
CA GLN A 234 -2.63 11.27 25.52
C GLN A 234 -1.21 11.23 26.13
N GLY A 235 -0.35 12.17 25.77
CA GLY A 235 1.02 12.27 26.30
C GLY A 235 2.06 11.41 25.57
N HIS A 236 1.71 10.83 24.42
CA HIS A 236 2.66 10.05 23.62
C HIS A 236 3.55 10.96 22.76
N GLN A 237 4.81 10.56 22.58
CA GLN A 237 5.68 11.10 21.54
C GLN A 237 5.37 10.36 20.24
N VAL A 238 4.96 11.08 19.21
CA VAL A 238 4.45 10.49 17.97
C VAL A 238 5.43 10.68 16.83
N ALA A 239 5.92 9.57 16.28
CA ALA A 239 6.59 9.56 14.98
C ALA A 239 5.61 9.15 13.89
N MET A 240 5.61 9.85 12.75
CA MET A 240 4.76 9.57 11.59
C MET A 240 5.59 9.42 10.33
N THR A 241 5.36 8.32 9.59
CA THR A 241 5.91 8.14 8.24
C THR A 241 4.85 8.46 7.20
N GLY A 242 5.27 9.01 6.07
CA GLY A 242 4.38 9.27 4.94
C GLY A 242 5.16 9.57 3.67
N ASP A 243 4.58 9.25 2.52
CA ASP A 243 5.19 9.44 1.20
C ASP A 243 4.44 10.48 0.35
N GLY A 244 3.16 10.70 0.64
CA GLY A 244 2.23 11.44 -0.19
C GLY A 244 1.81 12.80 0.34
N VAL A 245 1.15 13.55 -0.54
CA VAL A 245 0.48 14.81 -0.21
C VAL A 245 -0.62 14.59 0.85
N ASN A 246 -1.20 13.40 0.90
CA ASN A 246 -2.24 13.02 1.86
C ASN A 246 -1.74 12.94 3.31
N ASP A 247 -0.41 12.84 3.51
CA ASP A 247 0.22 12.71 4.83
C ASP A 247 0.72 14.03 5.39
N LEU A 248 0.76 15.11 4.58
CA LEU A 248 1.34 16.39 4.94
C LEU A 248 0.81 16.95 6.26
N LEU A 249 -0.50 16.87 6.48
CA LEU A 249 -1.11 17.39 7.71
C LEU A 249 -0.67 16.60 8.94
N ALA A 250 -0.62 15.27 8.83
CA ALA A 250 -0.19 14.38 9.90
C ALA A 250 1.32 14.51 10.17
N LEU A 251 2.14 14.61 9.13
CA LEU A 251 3.59 14.81 9.25
C LEU A 251 3.92 16.14 9.98
N ARG A 252 3.20 17.20 9.71
CA ARG A 252 3.40 18.49 10.39
C ARG A 252 3.05 18.47 11.87
N GLU A 253 2.08 17.65 12.26
CA GLU A 253 1.65 17.55 13.67
C GLU A 253 2.50 16.57 14.48
N ALA A 254 3.18 15.62 13.83
CA ALA A 254 4.00 14.63 14.52
C ALA A 254 5.22 15.26 15.22
N ASP A 255 5.66 14.66 16.32
CA ASP A 255 6.88 15.09 17.03
C ASP A 255 8.15 14.69 16.24
N CYS A 256 8.06 13.60 15.46
CA CYS A 256 9.09 13.20 14.51
C CYS A 256 8.42 12.81 13.18
N SER A 257 8.63 13.63 12.15
CA SER A 257 8.11 13.36 10.81
C SER A 257 9.18 12.73 9.94
N ILE A 258 8.82 11.63 9.26
CA ILE A 258 9.72 10.81 8.47
C ILE A 258 9.14 10.68 7.06
N ALA A 259 9.86 11.15 6.05
CA ALA A 259 9.50 10.97 4.65
C ALA A 259 10.44 9.99 3.95
N VAL A 260 9.98 9.44 2.84
CA VAL A 260 10.80 8.61 1.94
C VAL A 260 11.24 9.43 0.72
N ALA A 261 12.42 9.10 0.16
CA ALA A 261 12.98 9.86 -0.97
C ALA A 261 12.11 9.80 -2.22
N ASP A 262 11.43 8.66 -2.47
CA ASP A 262 10.51 8.49 -3.60
C ASP A 262 9.14 9.17 -3.37
N GLY A 263 8.93 9.74 -2.20
CA GLY A 263 7.71 10.45 -1.86
C GLY A 263 7.59 11.82 -2.54
N SER A 264 6.51 12.55 -2.23
CA SER A 264 6.29 13.89 -2.79
C SER A 264 7.35 14.90 -2.32
N ASP A 265 7.67 15.89 -3.17
CA ASP A 265 8.57 16.98 -2.77
C ASP A 265 8.07 17.70 -1.52
N ALA A 266 6.75 17.86 -1.39
CA ALA A 266 6.14 18.52 -0.24
C ALA A 266 6.36 17.73 1.06
N SER A 267 6.22 16.38 1.05
CA SER A 267 6.48 15.56 2.24
C SER A 267 7.95 15.62 2.65
N ARG A 268 8.88 15.59 1.68
CA ARG A 268 10.33 15.70 1.95
C ARG A 268 10.73 17.06 2.54
N GLN A 269 10.09 18.15 2.11
CA GLN A 269 10.40 19.51 2.61
C GLN A 269 9.94 19.74 4.04
N ILE A 270 8.86 19.09 4.50
CA ILE A 270 8.35 19.28 5.85
C ILE A 270 8.84 18.22 6.84
N ALA A 271 9.35 17.09 6.36
CA ALA A 271 9.85 16.01 7.21
C ALA A 271 11.15 16.41 7.91
N GLN A 272 11.30 15.98 9.16
CA GLN A 272 12.52 16.16 9.95
C GLN A 272 13.59 15.12 9.57
N VAL A 273 13.16 13.95 9.08
CA VAL A 273 14.01 12.87 8.61
C VAL A 273 13.56 12.45 7.22
N VAL A 274 14.50 12.27 6.30
CA VAL A 274 14.24 11.72 4.95
C VAL A 274 15.07 10.46 4.78
N LEU A 275 14.37 9.34 4.52
CA LEU A 275 15.00 8.06 4.20
C LEU A 275 15.39 8.04 2.73
N LEU A 276 16.70 8.15 2.45
CA LEU A 276 17.22 8.31 1.08
C LEU A 276 17.06 7.05 0.22
N ASP A 277 17.02 5.89 0.85
CA ASP A 277 16.76 4.60 0.21
C ASP A 277 15.25 4.24 0.18
N SER A 278 14.41 5.16 0.62
CA SER A 278 12.96 4.97 0.70
C SER A 278 12.53 3.75 1.52
N ASP A 279 13.37 3.27 2.44
CA ASP A 279 13.14 2.04 3.20
C ASP A 279 13.04 2.30 4.70
N PHE A 280 11.82 2.16 5.26
CA PHE A 280 11.57 2.35 6.69
C PHE A 280 12.23 1.26 7.56
N THR A 281 12.63 0.13 6.98
CA THR A 281 13.29 -0.96 7.71
C THR A 281 14.68 -0.58 8.22
N ASN A 282 15.22 0.55 7.79
CA ASN A 282 16.44 1.15 8.31
C ASN A 282 16.22 2.01 9.57
N LEU A 283 14.98 2.29 9.97
CA LEU A 283 14.69 3.07 11.18
C LEU A 283 15.32 2.50 12.46
N PRO A 284 15.41 1.17 12.71
CA PRO A 284 16.14 0.64 13.85
C PRO A 284 17.58 1.14 13.95
N GLN A 285 18.29 1.23 12.81
CA GLN A 285 19.66 1.74 12.77
C GLN A 285 19.71 3.24 13.10
N VAL A 286 18.76 4.02 12.58
CA VAL A 286 18.64 5.46 12.88
C VAL A 286 18.40 5.67 14.38
N VAL A 287 17.53 4.89 15.02
CA VAL A 287 17.26 4.95 16.46
C VAL A 287 18.53 4.61 17.26
N MET A 288 19.26 3.57 16.87
CA MET A 288 20.50 3.16 17.56
C MET A 288 21.59 4.23 17.43
N GLU A 289 21.75 4.86 16.28
CA GLU A 289 22.70 5.97 16.11
C GLU A 289 22.28 7.20 16.92
N GLY A 290 20.99 7.55 16.92
CA GLY A 290 20.46 8.62 17.77
C GLY A 290 20.78 8.40 19.26
N ARG A 291 20.60 7.18 19.76
CA ARG A 291 20.96 6.80 21.16
C ARG A 291 22.45 6.98 21.44
N LYS A 292 23.33 6.61 20.48
CA LYS A 292 24.79 6.84 20.65
C LYS A 292 25.11 8.32 20.77
N VAL A 293 24.48 9.16 19.94
CA VAL A 293 24.66 10.61 19.98
C VAL A 293 24.22 11.17 21.34
N VAL A 294 23.01 10.82 21.80
CA VAL A 294 22.50 11.27 23.11
C VAL A 294 23.41 10.84 24.24
N ASN A 295 23.86 9.57 24.25
CA ASN A 295 24.79 9.08 25.25
C ASN A 295 26.13 9.84 25.26
N ASN A 296 26.69 10.14 24.09
CA ASN A 296 27.93 10.90 23.96
C ASN A 296 27.77 12.33 24.47
N VAL A 297 26.68 13.01 24.08
CA VAL A 297 26.36 14.37 24.56
C VAL A 297 26.19 14.38 26.08
N THR A 298 25.43 13.43 26.64
CA THR A 298 25.21 13.31 28.08
C THR A 298 26.52 13.08 28.84
N ARG A 299 27.38 12.19 28.35
CA ARG A 299 28.71 11.94 28.94
C ARG A 299 29.56 13.20 28.94
N THR A 300 29.64 13.89 27.80
CA THR A 300 30.42 15.12 27.67
C THR A 300 29.91 16.20 28.61
N ALA A 301 28.58 16.42 28.63
CA ALA A 301 27.95 17.38 29.53
C ALA A 301 28.25 17.05 31.00
N SER A 302 28.16 15.79 31.41
CA SER A 302 28.45 15.33 32.78
C SER A 302 29.89 15.68 33.21
N VAL A 303 30.89 15.49 32.33
CA VAL A 303 32.28 15.87 32.60
C VAL A 303 32.41 17.40 32.78
N PHE A 304 31.75 18.19 31.97
CA PHE A 304 31.73 19.65 32.13
C PHE A 304 31.10 20.09 33.47
N PHE A 305 29.98 19.49 33.86
CA PHE A 305 29.29 19.78 35.14
C PHE A 305 30.19 19.41 36.34
N ILE A 306 30.80 18.25 36.32
CA ILE A 306 31.71 17.80 37.39
C ILE A 306 32.87 18.79 37.53
N LYS A 307 33.50 19.19 36.42
CA LYS A 307 34.59 20.17 36.40
C LYS A 307 34.15 21.52 36.97
N THR A 308 32.98 22.01 36.59
CA THR A 308 32.45 23.31 37.06
C THR A 308 32.15 23.25 38.57
N ILE A 309 31.48 22.20 39.05
CA ILE A 309 31.16 21.99 40.47
C ILE A 309 32.46 21.91 41.27
N TYR A 310 33.46 21.17 40.82
CA TYR A 310 34.75 21.05 41.45
C TYR A 310 35.45 22.42 41.57
N SER A 311 35.48 23.21 40.46
CA SER A 311 36.09 24.56 40.48
C SER A 311 35.39 25.48 41.48
N VAL A 312 34.06 25.46 41.55
CA VAL A 312 33.30 26.28 42.50
C VAL A 312 33.62 25.84 43.96
N LEU A 313 33.63 24.53 44.25
CA LEU A 313 33.96 24.03 45.58
C LEU A 313 35.36 24.42 46.00
N VAL A 314 36.34 24.32 45.12
CA VAL A 314 37.73 24.74 45.42
C VAL A 314 37.78 26.23 45.72
N SER A 315 37.06 27.08 44.94
CA SER A 315 37.02 28.54 45.16
C SER A 315 36.33 28.97 46.44
N VAL A 316 35.46 28.14 46.99
CA VAL A 316 34.78 28.42 48.28
C VAL A 316 35.58 27.95 49.49
N ILE A 317 36.41 26.91 49.32
CA ILE A 317 37.19 26.32 50.42
C ILE A 317 38.58 27.00 50.56
N CYS A 318 39.14 27.49 49.48
CA CYS A 318 40.39 28.23 49.45
C CYS A 318 40.19 29.73 49.50
#